data_42573e651dc311ff4181385fc71bb033
#
_entry.id   42573e651dc311ff4181385fc71bb033
#
_cell.length_a   1.000
_cell.length_b   1.000
_cell.length_c   1.000
_cell.angle_alpha   90.00
_cell.angle_beta   90.00
_cell.angle_gamma   90.00
#
_symmetry.space_group_name_H-M   'P 1'
#
loop_
_entity.id
_entity.type
_entity.pdbx_description
1 polymer ?
#
loop_
_entity_poly.entity_id
_entity_poly.type
_entity_poly.pdbx_seq_one_letter_code
_entity_poly.pdbx_strand_id
1 'polypeptide(L)'
;KPSALREVVMGHRAIEDTLAALICHGALSRFPDLKILCVENGSGWVRNLLEQLNTAYKIMPKEFDEHPVEVFKRNIYIHPFLEDDLKGIIEIMGEDHVMFGSDFPHPEGIGDPLSFVDRLEGVSEPAKAKIMGGNAMEQLGIKVPV
;
A
#
# COMPACT_ATOMS: atom_id res chain seq x y z
N LYS A 1 7.44 -19.19 -21.98
CA LYS A 1 7.55 -17.82 -22.53
C LYS A 1 6.58 -16.92 -21.76
N PRO A 2 6.98 -15.74 -21.34
CA PRO A 2 6.04 -14.74 -20.85
C PRO A 2 5.04 -14.42 -21.97
N SER A 3 3.76 -14.27 -21.62
CA SER A 3 2.74 -13.85 -22.58
C SER A 3 2.24 -12.46 -22.17
N ALA A 4 1.96 -11.59 -23.16
CA ALA A 4 1.40 -10.28 -22.90
C ALA A 4 0.11 -10.34 -22.06
N LEU A 5 -0.73 -11.36 -22.29
CA LEU A 5 -1.94 -11.59 -21.49
C LEU A 5 -1.59 -11.84 -20.02
N ARG A 6 -0.53 -12.62 -19.72
CA ARG A 6 -0.09 -12.89 -18.36
C ARG A 6 0.33 -11.61 -17.67
N GLU A 7 1.16 -10.78 -18.31
CA GLU A 7 1.57 -9.48 -17.74
C GLU A 7 0.37 -8.59 -17.43
N VAL A 8 -0.57 -8.48 -18.36
CA VAL A 8 -1.76 -7.63 -18.17
C VAL A 8 -2.68 -8.14 -17.06
N VAL A 9 -2.85 -9.47 -16.95
CA VAL A 9 -3.85 -10.06 -16.02
C VAL A 9 -3.28 -10.34 -14.64
N MET A 10 -1.97 -10.58 -14.51
CA MET A 10 -1.38 -11.03 -13.25
C MET A 10 -0.76 -9.90 -12.40
N GLY A 11 -0.63 -8.67 -12.92
CA GLY A 11 0.08 -7.60 -12.24
C GLY A 11 -0.46 -7.32 -10.82
N HIS A 12 -1.60 -6.67 -10.71
CA HIS A 12 -2.14 -6.26 -9.40
C HIS A 12 -3.33 -7.07 -8.91
N ARG A 13 -3.86 -7.95 -9.74
CA ARG A 13 -5.12 -8.65 -9.47
C ARG A 13 -5.08 -9.49 -8.20
N ALA A 14 -3.98 -10.17 -7.93
CA ALA A 14 -3.86 -11.04 -6.78
C ALA A 14 -3.95 -10.26 -5.45
N ILE A 15 -3.33 -9.10 -5.36
CA ILE A 15 -3.37 -8.26 -4.16
C ILE A 15 -4.75 -7.60 -3.99
N GLU A 16 -5.35 -7.11 -5.09
CA GLU A 16 -6.70 -6.53 -5.06
C GLU A 16 -7.74 -7.55 -4.56
N ASP A 17 -7.78 -8.74 -5.17
CA ASP A 17 -8.71 -9.81 -4.79
C ASP A 17 -8.50 -10.25 -3.32
N THR A 18 -7.25 -10.34 -2.87
CA THR A 18 -6.91 -10.70 -1.49
C THR A 18 -7.40 -9.67 -0.48
N LEU A 19 -7.11 -8.38 -0.72
CA LEU A 19 -7.52 -7.32 0.19
C LEU A 19 -9.05 -7.12 0.17
N ALA A 20 -9.67 -7.18 -1.01
CA ALA A 20 -11.12 -7.17 -1.12
C ALA A 20 -11.76 -8.29 -0.28
N ALA A 21 -11.24 -9.52 -0.37
CA ALA A 21 -11.74 -10.65 0.40
C ALA A 21 -11.57 -10.43 1.92
N LEU A 22 -10.39 -9.99 2.38
CA LEU A 22 -10.13 -9.74 3.80
C LEU A 22 -11.04 -8.66 4.39
N ILE A 23 -11.35 -7.63 3.62
CA ILE A 23 -12.20 -6.52 4.05
C ILE A 23 -13.68 -6.94 3.97
N CYS A 24 -14.14 -7.43 2.82
CA CYS A 24 -15.55 -7.76 2.61
C CYS A 24 -16.02 -8.92 3.49
N HIS A 25 -15.15 -9.86 3.86
CA HIS A 25 -15.48 -10.93 4.83
C HIS A 25 -15.21 -10.52 6.29
N GLY A 26 -14.92 -9.25 6.56
CA GLY A 26 -14.79 -8.70 7.91
C GLY A 26 -13.57 -9.17 8.69
N ALA A 27 -12.56 -9.77 8.05
CA ALA A 27 -11.36 -10.22 8.74
C ALA A 27 -10.63 -9.09 9.44
N LEU A 28 -10.45 -7.96 8.75
CA LEU A 28 -9.74 -6.79 9.30
C LEU A 28 -10.59 -6.00 10.31
N SER A 29 -11.91 -6.12 10.28
CA SER A 29 -12.79 -5.57 11.33
C SER A 29 -12.73 -6.41 12.60
N ARG A 30 -12.65 -7.74 12.47
CA ARG A 30 -12.47 -8.64 13.62
C ARG A 30 -11.09 -8.57 14.26
N PHE A 31 -10.07 -8.22 13.47
CA PHE A 31 -8.67 -8.10 13.91
C PHE A 31 -8.11 -6.71 13.53
N PRO A 32 -8.59 -5.63 14.19
CA PRO A 32 -8.25 -4.25 13.81
C PRO A 32 -6.76 -3.90 13.99
N ASP A 33 -6.05 -4.63 14.82
CA ASP A 33 -4.62 -4.46 15.05
C ASP A 33 -3.75 -5.18 14.02
N LEU A 34 -4.35 -6.05 13.17
CA LEU A 34 -3.62 -6.72 12.10
C LEU A 34 -3.21 -5.70 11.04
N LYS A 35 -1.92 -5.62 10.75
CA LYS A 35 -1.35 -4.76 9.71
C LYS A 35 -0.90 -5.60 8.53
N ILE A 36 -1.18 -5.11 7.33
CA ILE A 36 -0.81 -5.77 6.08
C ILE A 36 0.11 -4.84 5.30
N LEU A 37 1.33 -5.28 5.10
CA LEU A 37 2.34 -4.56 4.34
C LEU A 37 2.35 -5.10 2.91
N CYS A 38 1.83 -4.30 1.96
CA CYS A 38 1.80 -4.64 0.53
C CYS A 38 3.15 -4.29 -0.09
N VAL A 39 4.08 -5.25 -0.05
CA VAL A 39 5.42 -5.10 -0.60
C VAL A 39 5.45 -5.72 -2.00
N GLU A 40 6.16 -5.11 -2.94
CA GLU A 40 6.32 -5.57 -4.33
C GLU A 40 4.98 -5.65 -5.12
N ASN A 41 4.05 -4.74 -4.83
CA ASN A 41 2.76 -4.70 -5.51
C ASN A 41 2.45 -3.34 -6.15
N GLY A 42 3.33 -2.34 -5.97
CA GLY A 42 3.07 -0.98 -6.42
C GLY A 42 1.82 -0.37 -5.79
N SER A 43 1.36 0.75 -6.33
CA SER A 43 0.19 1.48 -5.80
C SER A 43 -0.91 1.78 -6.82
N GLY A 44 -0.68 1.49 -8.10
CA GLY A 44 -1.60 1.85 -9.20
C GLY A 44 -3.02 1.27 -9.06
N TRP A 45 -3.19 0.19 -8.34
CA TRP A 45 -4.46 -0.50 -8.09
C TRP A 45 -5.27 0.10 -6.93
N VAL A 46 -4.65 0.83 -6.00
CA VAL A 46 -5.26 1.27 -4.74
C VAL A 46 -6.51 2.11 -4.96
N ARG A 47 -6.44 3.13 -5.81
CA ARG A 47 -7.57 4.01 -6.09
C ARG A 47 -8.79 3.23 -6.59
N ASN A 48 -8.59 2.34 -7.54
CA ASN A 48 -9.66 1.52 -8.11
C ASN A 48 -10.31 0.62 -7.05
N LEU A 49 -9.52 -0.04 -6.21
CA LEU A 49 -10.07 -0.88 -5.14
C LEU A 49 -10.87 -0.06 -4.12
N LEU A 50 -10.39 1.11 -3.71
CA LEU A 50 -11.11 1.99 -2.80
C LEU A 50 -12.45 2.48 -3.38
N GLU A 51 -12.49 2.79 -4.66
CA GLU A 51 -13.73 3.17 -5.37
C GLU A 51 -14.73 2.01 -5.41
N GLN A 52 -14.26 0.78 -5.68
CA GLN A 52 -15.10 -0.42 -5.67
C GLN A 52 -15.64 -0.73 -4.27
N LEU A 53 -14.81 -0.67 -3.23
CA LEU A 53 -15.21 -0.87 -1.84
C LEU A 53 -16.26 0.16 -1.40
N ASN A 54 -16.06 1.43 -1.74
CA ASN A 54 -17.02 2.49 -1.44
C ASN A 54 -18.34 2.29 -2.19
N THR A 55 -18.30 1.84 -3.43
CA THR A 55 -19.49 1.52 -4.22
C THR A 55 -20.25 0.33 -3.62
N ALA A 56 -19.56 -0.74 -3.25
CA ALA A 56 -20.14 -1.90 -2.60
C ALA A 56 -20.82 -1.51 -1.27
N TYR A 57 -20.18 -0.69 -0.47
CA TYR A 57 -20.74 -0.19 0.78
C TYR A 57 -22.04 0.63 0.57
N LYS A 58 -22.09 1.48 -0.45
CA LYS A 58 -23.31 2.25 -0.78
C LYS A 58 -24.48 1.36 -1.17
N ILE A 59 -24.22 0.24 -1.84
CA ILE A 59 -25.25 -0.70 -2.31
C ILE A 59 -25.66 -1.67 -1.20
N MET A 60 -24.71 -2.15 -0.41
CA MET A 60 -24.89 -3.22 0.58
C MET A 60 -24.26 -2.86 1.94
N PRO A 61 -24.66 -1.77 2.61
CA PRO A 61 -24.00 -1.31 3.83
C PRO A 61 -24.09 -2.31 5.00
N LYS A 62 -25.09 -3.19 4.99
CA LYS A 62 -25.29 -4.18 6.06
C LYS A 62 -24.38 -5.40 5.97
N GLU A 63 -23.67 -5.56 4.85
CA GLU A 63 -22.67 -6.63 4.67
C GLU A 63 -21.31 -6.27 5.30
N PHE A 64 -21.17 -5.05 5.81
CA PHE A 64 -19.93 -4.56 6.41
C PHE A 64 -20.13 -4.18 7.87
N ASP A 65 -19.23 -4.61 8.74
CA ASP A 65 -19.20 -4.22 10.15
C ASP A 65 -18.75 -2.76 10.34
N GLU A 66 -17.88 -2.29 9.44
CA GLU A 66 -17.32 -0.94 9.42
C GLU A 66 -17.28 -0.42 7.97
N HIS A 67 -17.05 0.88 7.79
CA HIS A 67 -16.84 1.43 6.44
C HIS A 67 -15.57 0.84 5.80
N PRO A 68 -15.65 0.11 4.69
CA PRO A 68 -14.53 -0.68 4.16
C PRO A 68 -13.32 0.17 3.75
N VAL A 69 -13.52 1.43 3.34
CA VAL A 69 -12.42 2.35 3.02
C VAL A 69 -11.65 2.73 4.29
N GLU A 70 -12.33 2.91 5.42
CA GLU A 70 -11.66 3.21 6.70
C GLU A 70 -10.89 1.99 7.21
N VAL A 71 -11.45 0.80 7.05
CA VAL A 71 -10.75 -0.46 7.35
C VAL A 71 -9.49 -0.59 6.50
N PHE A 72 -9.59 -0.33 5.19
CA PHE A 72 -8.43 -0.33 4.30
C PHE A 72 -7.34 0.64 4.81
N LYS A 73 -7.70 1.91 5.03
CA LYS A 73 -6.75 2.95 5.45
C LYS A 73 -6.11 2.66 6.81
N ARG A 74 -6.82 2.00 7.73
CA ARG A 74 -6.30 1.66 9.06
C ARG A 74 -5.31 0.50 9.05
N ASN A 75 -5.54 -0.49 8.18
CA ASN A 75 -4.83 -1.77 8.26
C ASN A 75 -3.76 -1.97 7.18
N ILE A 76 -3.81 -1.22 6.07
CA ILE A 76 -2.99 -1.48 4.89
C ILE A 76 -1.86 -0.46 4.77
N TYR A 77 -0.67 -0.96 4.49
CA TYR A 77 0.54 -0.19 4.21
C TYR A 77 0.98 -0.48 2.78
N ILE A 78 1.33 0.55 2.03
CA ILE A 78 1.62 0.48 0.60
C ILE A 78 3.08 0.77 0.33
N HIS A 79 3.73 -0.10 -0.45
CA HIS A 79 5.01 0.13 -1.07
C HIS A 79 4.77 0.49 -2.54
N PRO A 80 4.80 1.79 -2.92
CA PRO A 80 4.68 2.21 -4.31
C PRO A 80 5.95 1.90 -5.09
N PHE A 81 5.82 1.62 -6.38
CA PHE A 81 6.96 1.56 -7.27
C PHE A 81 7.47 2.97 -7.62
N LEU A 82 8.68 3.03 -8.17
CA LEU A 82 9.31 4.30 -8.54
C LEU A 82 8.49 5.07 -9.61
N GLU A 83 7.80 4.35 -10.47
CA GLU A 83 6.98 4.88 -11.58
C GLU A 83 5.58 5.33 -11.14
N ASP A 84 5.16 4.95 -9.94
CA ASP A 84 3.83 5.26 -9.43
C ASP A 84 3.66 6.76 -9.13
N ASP A 85 2.41 7.20 -9.04
CA ASP A 85 2.04 8.54 -8.57
C ASP A 85 2.22 8.63 -7.04
N LEU A 86 3.46 8.89 -6.61
CA LEU A 86 3.81 8.98 -5.18
C LEU A 86 3.00 10.03 -4.43
N LYS A 87 2.77 11.18 -5.07
CA LYS A 87 1.97 12.25 -4.46
C LYS A 87 0.53 11.81 -4.27
N GLY A 88 -0.08 11.24 -5.30
CA GLY A 88 -1.46 10.75 -5.24
C GLY A 88 -1.66 9.64 -4.21
N ILE A 89 -0.71 8.71 -4.07
CA ILE A 89 -0.83 7.65 -3.06
C ILE A 89 -0.65 8.19 -1.64
N ILE A 90 0.24 9.15 -1.41
CA ILE A 90 0.39 9.82 -0.11
C ILE A 90 -0.88 10.61 0.26
N GLU A 91 -1.50 11.30 -0.70
CA GLU A 91 -2.77 12.00 -0.48
C GLU A 91 -3.92 11.03 -0.12
N ILE A 92 -3.94 9.83 -0.71
CA ILE A 92 -4.97 8.81 -0.45
C ILE A 92 -4.76 8.12 0.90
N MET A 93 -3.54 7.67 1.17
CA MET A 93 -3.23 6.80 2.31
C MET A 93 -2.77 7.56 3.56
N GLY A 94 -2.23 8.75 3.38
CA GLY A 94 -1.48 9.46 4.40
C GLY A 94 -0.02 8.99 4.48
N GLU A 95 0.83 9.87 5.00
CA GLU A 95 2.27 9.62 5.12
C GLU A 95 2.64 8.45 6.03
N ASP A 96 1.76 8.08 6.96
CA ASP A 96 1.98 7.00 7.93
C ASP A 96 1.75 5.59 7.33
N HIS A 97 1.13 5.49 6.15
CA HIS A 97 0.76 4.24 5.51
C HIS A 97 1.48 3.98 4.18
N VAL A 98 2.47 4.81 3.85
CA VAL A 98 3.33 4.64 2.67
C VAL A 98 4.73 4.26 3.13
N MET A 99 5.33 3.25 2.48
CA MET A 99 6.65 2.73 2.83
C MET A 99 7.53 2.68 1.59
N PHE A 100 8.81 2.97 1.75
CA PHE A 100 9.81 2.76 0.72
C PHE A 100 10.32 1.31 0.74
N GLY A 101 10.61 0.79 -0.44
CA GLY A 101 11.34 -0.45 -0.67
C GLY A 101 12.25 -0.31 -1.89
N SER A 102 13.41 -0.93 -1.87
CA SER A 102 14.42 -0.81 -2.93
C SER A 102 14.35 -1.89 -4.00
N ASP A 103 13.58 -2.93 -3.75
CA ASP A 103 13.53 -4.16 -4.57
C ASP A 103 14.92 -4.84 -4.73
N PHE A 104 15.84 -4.58 -3.81
CA PHE A 104 17.13 -5.25 -3.82
C PHE A 104 16.97 -6.76 -3.49
N PRO A 105 17.61 -7.69 -4.24
CA PRO A 105 18.65 -7.48 -5.25
C PRO A 105 18.17 -7.63 -6.73
N HIS A 106 16.92 -7.32 -7.02
CA HIS A 106 16.39 -7.45 -8.37
C HIS A 106 17.04 -6.45 -9.34
N PRO A 107 17.23 -6.84 -10.64
CA PRO A 107 17.85 -5.95 -11.63
C PRO A 107 17.07 -4.67 -11.92
N GLU A 108 15.73 -4.71 -11.77
CA GLU A 108 14.80 -3.59 -11.86
C GLU A 108 14.77 -2.72 -10.60
N GLY A 109 15.38 -3.17 -9.52
CA GLY A 109 15.45 -2.46 -8.26
C GLY A 109 16.22 -1.13 -8.37
N ILE A 110 16.05 -0.28 -7.36
CA ILE A 110 16.69 1.05 -7.31
C ILE A 110 18.17 0.89 -7.00
N GLY A 111 19.03 1.28 -7.95
CA GLY A 111 20.49 1.15 -7.84
C GLY A 111 21.09 2.01 -6.71
N ASP A 112 20.51 3.18 -6.44
CA ASP A 112 20.78 4.01 -5.25
C ASP A 112 19.49 4.20 -4.47
N PRO A 113 19.23 3.36 -3.46
CA PRO A 113 17.99 3.40 -2.69
C PRO A 113 17.71 4.75 -2.02
N LEU A 114 18.76 5.50 -1.66
CA LEU A 114 18.57 6.79 -1.00
C LEU A 114 18.06 7.87 -1.95
N SER A 115 18.29 7.73 -3.26
CA SER A 115 17.79 8.67 -4.27
C SER A 115 16.24 8.68 -4.37
N PHE A 116 15.54 7.70 -3.80
CA PHE A 116 14.07 7.71 -3.76
C PHE A 116 13.53 8.96 -3.05
N VAL A 117 14.28 9.51 -2.09
CA VAL A 117 13.88 10.75 -1.39
C VAL A 117 13.66 11.92 -2.34
N ASP A 118 14.38 11.97 -3.46
CA ASP A 118 14.27 13.03 -4.48
C ASP A 118 12.91 12.98 -5.19
N ARG A 119 12.25 11.83 -5.20
CA ARG A 119 10.91 11.66 -5.75
C ARG A 119 9.80 12.16 -4.82
N LEU A 120 10.13 12.43 -3.56
CA LEU A 120 9.22 12.97 -2.54
C LEU A 120 9.26 14.52 -2.50
N GLU A 121 9.37 15.16 -3.67
CA GLU A 121 9.35 16.62 -3.77
C GLU A 121 8.03 17.17 -3.22
N GLY A 122 8.13 18.22 -2.38
CA GLY A 122 6.96 18.84 -1.73
C GLY A 122 6.43 18.09 -0.50
N VAL A 123 6.99 16.94 -0.16
CA VAL A 123 6.69 16.21 1.09
C VAL A 123 7.57 16.78 2.22
N SER A 124 7.01 16.93 3.42
CA SER A 124 7.75 17.45 4.58
C SER A 124 8.88 16.49 5.01
N GLU A 125 9.96 17.01 5.59
CA GLU A 125 11.07 16.18 6.05
C GLU A 125 10.66 15.11 7.09
N PRO A 126 9.76 15.39 8.06
CA PRO A 126 9.24 14.33 8.92
C PRO A 126 8.50 13.21 8.17
N ALA A 127 7.70 13.56 7.16
CA ALA A 127 6.99 12.59 6.34
C ALA A 127 7.94 11.78 5.46
N LYS A 128 8.98 12.40 4.89
CA LYS A 128 10.05 11.68 4.17
C LYS A 128 10.73 10.65 5.07
N ALA A 129 11.07 11.03 6.30
CA ALA A 129 11.69 10.11 7.25
C ALA A 129 10.79 8.91 7.59
N LYS A 130 9.48 9.13 7.74
CA LYS A 130 8.49 8.05 7.92
C LYS A 130 8.48 7.11 6.70
N ILE A 131 8.32 7.66 5.51
CA ILE A 131 8.21 6.89 4.26
C ILE A 131 9.50 6.10 3.99
N MET A 132 10.67 6.75 4.14
CA MET A 132 11.97 6.15 3.84
C MET A 132 12.40 5.03 4.79
N GLY A 133 11.71 4.84 5.91
CA GLY A 133 12.02 3.73 6.82
C GLY A 133 11.25 3.74 8.13
N GLY A 134 10.83 4.90 8.61
CA GLY A 134 10.15 5.03 9.91
C GLY A 134 8.93 4.13 10.03
N ASN A 135 8.04 4.14 9.03
CA ASN A 135 6.84 3.32 9.01
C ASN A 135 7.14 1.82 9.02
N ALA A 136 8.09 1.38 8.18
CA ALA A 136 8.49 -0.03 8.15
C ALA A 136 9.11 -0.48 9.48
N MET A 137 9.98 0.34 10.07
CA MET A 137 10.58 0.06 11.36
C MET A 137 9.54 -0.06 12.48
N GLU A 138 8.57 0.85 12.51
CA GLU A 138 7.48 0.82 13.49
C GLU A 138 6.64 -0.46 13.35
N GLN A 139 6.20 -0.80 12.13
CA GLN A 139 5.35 -1.96 11.90
C GLN A 139 6.07 -3.29 12.12
N LEU A 140 7.38 -3.35 11.88
CA LEU A 140 8.20 -4.54 12.10
C LEU A 140 8.83 -4.60 13.50
N GLY A 141 8.61 -3.61 14.35
CA GLY A 141 9.20 -3.54 15.69
C GLY A 141 10.72 -3.41 15.69
N ILE A 142 11.31 -2.85 14.62
CA ILE A 142 12.75 -2.66 14.49
C ILE A 142 13.17 -1.44 15.32
N LYS A 143 14.13 -1.63 16.22
CA LYS A 143 14.74 -0.54 16.99
C LYS A 143 16.11 -0.20 16.42
N VAL A 144 16.32 1.07 16.13
CA VAL A 144 17.68 1.54 15.79
C VAL A 144 18.53 1.51 17.07
N PRO A 145 19.70 0.86 17.06
CA PRO A 145 20.65 0.98 18.16
C PRO A 145 21.04 2.47 18.34
N VAL A 146 20.91 2.98 19.54
CA VAL A 146 21.35 4.33 19.91
C VAL A 146 22.88 4.33 20.05
#